data_05cc80f7979ad16a99051970960bfcbd
#
_entry.id   05cc80f7979ad16a99051970960bfcbd
#
_cell.length_a   1.000
_cell.length_b   1.000
_cell.length_c   1.000
_cell.angle_alpha   90.00
_cell.angle_beta   90.00
_cell.angle_gamma   90.00
#
_symmetry.space_group_name_H-M   'P 1'
#
loop_
_entity.id
_entity.type
_entity.pdbx_description
1 polymer ?
#
loop_
_entity_poly.entity_id
_entity_poly.type
_entity_poly.pdbx_seq_one_letter_code
_entity_poly.pdbx_strand_id
1 'polypeptide(L)'
;IKAVQVKPRGDAKAVVHHANSNVLTDGGNEGMLTEYAMGKWGEIVPEGVCRILPGNAEIRWDIHMFPGGLGAMAPGSVIKDNVVEIGLWLYTEEESEQLKYRQDLSLYRLGNQDDITIPPNGYYMTQGFHSFDHPVRLDSFQPHGHLRMNAASLEIFYPETGRTEQISQVSNWSATWHHSHLYAPDVAPLLPAGAIIILKQWYDNTAENPNNPDPDMWVMGGSRTGDEMTHAWLAITHLDDEGFERLQAERMIAGND
;
A
#
# COMPACT_ATOMS: atom_id res chain seq x y z
N ILE A 1 -12.36 10.94 -8.47
CA ILE A 1 -12.36 10.95 -7.00
C ILE A 1 -11.20 11.80 -6.52
N LYS A 2 -11.46 12.73 -5.57
CA LYS A 2 -10.45 13.57 -4.92
C LYS A 2 -10.07 13.12 -3.51
N ALA A 3 -10.93 12.34 -2.86
CA ALA A 3 -10.61 11.71 -1.59
C ALA A 3 -11.46 10.46 -1.36
N VAL A 4 -10.94 9.53 -0.57
CA VAL A 4 -11.61 8.29 -0.20
C VAL A 4 -11.31 7.94 1.25
N GLN A 5 -12.30 7.41 1.97
CA GLN A 5 -12.12 6.92 3.32
C GLN A 5 -12.99 5.68 3.55
N VAL A 6 -12.40 4.67 4.16
CA VAL A 6 -13.12 3.46 4.60
C VAL A 6 -13.15 3.43 6.13
N LYS A 7 -14.31 3.10 6.69
CA LYS A 7 -14.50 3.00 8.15
C LYS A 7 -15.36 1.80 8.52
N PRO A 8 -14.84 0.87 9.33
CA PRO A 8 -15.67 -0.05 10.08
C PRO A 8 -16.58 0.71 11.07
N ARG A 9 -17.82 0.25 11.24
CA ARG A 9 -18.81 0.82 12.16
C ARG A 9 -19.25 -0.22 13.20
N GLY A 10 -19.85 0.27 14.28
CA GLY A 10 -20.36 -0.59 15.34
C GLY A 10 -19.28 -1.54 15.87
N ASP A 11 -19.66 -2.80 16.06
CA ASP A 11 -18.79 -3.88 16.56
C ASP A 11 -17.71 -4.29 15.56
N ALA A 12 -17.87 -3.98 14.27
CA ALA A 12 -16.86 -4.25 13.24
C ALA A 12 -15.50 -3.60 13.55
N LYS A 13 -15.50 -2.46 14.28
CA LYS A 13 -14.28 -1.78 14.71
C LYS A 13 -13.35 -2.64 15.55
N ALA A 14 -13.89 -3.61 16.28
CA ALA A 14 -13.11 -4.47 17.15
C ALA A 14 -12.43 -5.63 16.41
N VAL A 15 -12.89 -5.95 15.21
CA VAL A 15 -12.46 -7.18 14.51
C VAL A 15 -11.99 -6.98 13.09
N VAL A 16 -12.37 -5.90 12.40
CA VAL A 16 -11.87 -5.64 11.06
C VAL A 16 -10.44 -5.15 11.14
N HIS A 17 -9.52 -5.99 10.70
CA HIS A 17 -8.09 -5.70 10.68
C HIS A 17 -7.71 -4.86 9.46
N HIS A 18 -8.09 -5.30 8.27
CA HIS A 18 -8.04 -4.51 7.03
C HIS A 18 -9.19 -4.88 6.09
N ALA A 19 -9.48 -4.01 5.14
CA ALA A 19 -10.51 -4.20 4.15
C ALA A 19 -10.10 -3.56 2.82
N ASN A 20 -9.96 -4.39 1.79
CA ASN A 20 -9.61 -3.97 0.44
C ASN A 20 -10.88 -3.71 -0.37
N SER A 21 -10.92 -2.57 -1.07
CA SER A 21 -12.00 -2.22 -1.98
C SER A 21 -11.52 -2.32 -3.43
N ASN A 22 -11.70 -3.49 -4.05
CA ASN A 22 -11.33 -3.73 -5.43
C ASN A 22 -12.39 -3.20 -6.39
N VAL A 23 -11.98 -2.53 -7.43
CA VAL A 23 -12.84 -2.00 -8.49
C VAL A 23 -12.97 -3.04 -9.59
N LEU A 24 -14.17 -3.49 -9.87
CA LEU A 24 -14.48 -4.47 -10.92
C LEU A 24 -15.33 -3.81 -12.01
N THR A 25 -15.01 -4.14 -13.25
CA THR A 25 -15.83 -3.81 -14.44
C THR A 25 -16.03 -5.08 -15.28
N ASP A 26 -16.77 -4.98 -16.37
CA ASP A 26 -16.89 -6.09 -17.33
C ASP A 26 -15.53 -6.52 -17.91
N GLY A 27 -14.54 -5.63 -17.89
CA GLY A 27 -13.15 -5.91 -18.30
C GLY A 27 -12.32 -6.68 -17.25
N GLY A 28 -12.86 -6.84 -16.04
CA GLY A 28 -12.19 -7.51 -14.93
C GLY A 28 -11.83 -6.60 -13.76
N ASN A 29 -10.72 -6.88 -13.08
CA ASN A 29 -10.25 -6.09 -11.95
C ASN A 29 -9.41 -4.90 -12.44
N GLU A 30 -9.92 -3.68 -12.22
CA GLU A 30 -9.28 -2.41 -12.60
C GLU A 30 -8.30 -1.89 -11.53
N GLY A 31 -8.08 -2.63 -10.47
CA GLY A 31 -7.22 -2.22 -9.37
C GLY A 31 -7.97 -2.01 -8.06
N MET A 32 -7.34 -1.29 -7.15
CA MET A 32 -7.87 -1.01 -5.83
C MET A 32 -8.21 0.47 -5.68
N LEU A 33 -9.38 0.75 -5.10
CA LEU A 33 -9.78 2.12 -4.79
C LEU A 33 -9.10 2.63 -3.53
N THR A 34 -9.13 1.83 -2.47
CA THR A 34 -8.44 2.07 -1.21
C THR A 34 -8.41 0.81 -0.35
N GLU A 35 -7.49 0.76 0.59
CA GLU A 35 -7.49 -0.20 1.68
C GLU A 35 -7.82 0.52 2.99
N TYR A 36 -8.71 -0.05 3.79
CA TYR A 36 -8.75 0.24 5.22
C TYR A 36 -7.71 -0.64 5.93
N ALA A 37 -6.92 -0.05 6.78
CA ALA A 37 -6.07 -0.77 7.73
C ALA A 37 -6.04 -0.02 9.05
N MET A 38 -5.72 -0.71 10.15
CA MET A 38 -5.59 -0.07 11.46
C MET A 38 -4.48 0.99 11.42
N GLY A 39 -4.79 2.19 11.90
CA GLY A 39 -3.88 3.33 11.85
C GLY A 39 -3.94 4.13 10.56
N LYS A 40 -4.62 3.68 9.53
CA LYS A 40 -4.80 4.42 8.28
C LYS A 40 -6.00 5.37 8.35
N TRP A 41 -5.76 6.60 7.95
CA TRP A 41 -6.79 7.64 7.76
C TRP A 41 -7.34 7.58 6.33
N GLY A 42 -8.27 8.49 6.01
CA GLY A 42 -8.67 8.67 4.62
C GLY A 42 -7.50 9.12 3.73
N GLU A 43 -7.63 8.88 2.46
CA GLU A 43 -6.66 9.28 1.45
C GLU A 43 -7.19 10.50 0.69
N ILE A 44 -6.34 11.52 0.56
CA ILE A 44 -6.59 12.70 -0.28
C ILE A 44 -5.64 12.60 -1.46
N VAL A 45 -6.19 12.64 -2.66
CA VAL A 45 -5.41 12.63 -3.89
C VAL A 45 -4.74 14.01 -4.05
N PRO A 46 -3.49 14.09 -4.52
CA PRO A 46 -2.81 15.36 -4.73
C PRO A 46 -3.56 16.30 -5.68
N GLU A 47 -3.31 17.60 -5.56
CA GLU A 47 -3.92 18.62 -6.42
C GLU A 47 -3.63 18.35 -7.91
N GLY A 48 -4.62 18.55 -8.76
CA GLY A 48 -4.52 18.30 -10.20
C GLY A 48 -4.53 16.83 -10.62
N VAL A 49 -4.72 15.92 -9.66
CA VAL A 49 -4.71 14.46 -9.86
C VAL A 49 -6.06 13.86 -9.48
N CYS A 50 -6.45 12.77 -10.09
CA CYS A 50 -7.65 12.02 -9.72
C CYS A 50 -7.42 10.50 -9.68
N ARG A 51 -8.20 9.80 -8.86
CA ARG A 51 -8.46 8.37 -9.06
C ARG A 51 -9.74 8.19 -9.87
N ILE A 52 -9.69 7.28 -10.84
CA ILE A 52 -10.86 7.01 -11.69
C ILE A 52 -11.68 5.88 -11.07
N LEU A 53 -12.99 6.12 -10.94
CA LEU A 53 -13.97 5.09 -10.67
C LEU A 53 -14.94 5.06 -11.85
N PRO A 54 -14.92 3.99 -12.68
CA PRO A 54 -15.84 3.86 -13.80
C PRO A 54 -17.29 3.86 -13.33
N GLY A 55 -18.20 4.48 -14.10
CA GLY A 55 -19.60 4.65 -13.72
C GLY A 55 -20.40 3.35 -13.62
N ASN A 56 -19.92 2.27 -14.24
CA ASN A 56 -20.49 0.92 -14.19
C ASN A 56 -19.69 -0.04 -13.28
N ALA A 57 -18.76 0.49 -12.47
CA ALA A 57 -17.93 -0.36 -11.62
C ALA A 57 -18.70 -0.90 -10.41
N GLU A 58 -18.38 -2.12 -10.05
CA GLU A 58 -18.73 -2.74 -8.78
C GLU A 58 -17.55 -2.67 -7.81
N ILE A 59 -17.81 -2.48 -6.53
CA ILE A 59 -16.77 -2.55 -5.50
C ILE A 59 -16.87 -3.89 -4.79
N ARG A 60 -15.88 -4.74 -5.03
CA ARG A 60 -15.72 -6.00 -4.31
C ARG A 60 -14.87 -5.79 -3.08
N TRP A 61 -15.44 -6.15 -1.93
CA TRP A 61 -14.74 -6.10 -0.65
C TRP A 61 -14.03 -7.42 -0.35
N ASP A 62 -12.79 -7.30 0.11
CA ASP A 62 -12.04 -8.36 0.76
C ASP A 62 -11.73 -7.88 2.18
N ILE A 63 -12.45 -8.45 3.17
CA ILE A 63 -12.42 -7.98 4.55
C ILE A 63 -11.75 -9.04 5.41
N HIS A 64 -10.58 -8.69 5.94
CA HIS A 64 -9.87 -9.53 6.90
C HIS A 64 -10.31 -9.20 8.33
N MET A 65 -10.87 -10.19 9.00
CA MET A 65 -11.32 -10.09 10.39
C MET A 65 -10.33 -10.81 11.31
N PHE A 66 -9.86 -10.11 12.34
CA PHE A 66 -8.96 -10.65 13.34
C PHE A 66 -9.50 -10.37 14.76
N PRO A 67 -10.24 -11.32 15.36
CA PRO A 67 -10.87 -11.12 16.67
C PRO A 67 -9.87 -11.12 17.85
N GLY A 68 -8.62 -11.47 17.64
CA GLY A 68 -7.53 -11.46 18.63
C GLY A 68 -6.72 -10.16 18.68
N GLY A 69 -7.10 -9.11 17.93
CA GLY A 69 -6.40 -7.83 17.87
C GLY A 69 -6.58 -6.95 19.12
N LEU A 70 -6.40 -5.62 18.95
CA LEU A 70 -6.48 -4.64 20.06
C LEU A 70 -7.80 -4.64 20.83
N GLY A 71 -8.87 -5.16 20.24
CA GLY A 71 -10.17 -5.37 20.87
C GLY A 71 -10.45 -6.83 21.19
N ALA A 72 -9.44 -7.63 21.59
CA ALA A 72 -9.54 -9.06 21.79
C ALA A 72 -10.89 -9.47 22.40
N MET A 73 -11.66 -10.24 21.64
CA MET A 73 -12.98 -10.67 22.06
C MET A 73 -12.92 -11.97 22.83
N ALA A 74 -13.74 -12.07 23.87
CA ALA A 74 -13.86 -13.31 24.62
C ALA A 74 -14.41 -14.44 23.73
N PRO A 75 -13.95 -15.70 23.90
CA PRO A 75 -14.52 -16.84 23.18
C PRO A 75 -16.05 -16.91 23.33
N GLY A 76 -16.74 -17.13 22.22
CA GLY A 76 -18.20 -17.18 22.20
C GLY A 76 -18.90 -15.82 22.04
N SER A 77 -18.18 -14.72 21.97
CA SER A 77 -18.73 -13.41 21.65
C SER A 77 -19.37 -13.41 20.26
N VAL A 78 -20.49 -12.69 20.13
CA VAL A 78 -21.18 -12.51 18.85
C VAL A 78 -21.02 -11.07 18.41
N ILE A 79 -20.52 -10.88 17.21
CA ILE A 79 -20.40 -9.57 16.57
C ILE A 79 -21.69 -9.32 15.78
N LYS A 80 -22.31 -8.20 16.08
CA LYS A 80 -23.51 -7.73 15.38
C LYS A 80 -23.17 -6.46 14.61
N ASP A 81 -23.99 -6.16 13.61
CA ASP A 81 -23.90 -4.93 12.83
C ASP A 81 -22.50 -4.70 12.22
N ASN A 82 -21.95 -5.75 11.59
CA ASN A 82 -20.69 -5.68 10.84
C ASN A 82 -20.88 -4.83 9.59
N VAL A 83 -20.60 -3.55 9.70
CA VAL A 83 -20.69 -2.60 8.59
C VAL A 83 -19.32 -2.02 8.32
N VAL A 84 -18.90 -2.04 7.06
CA VAL A 84 -17.75 -1.29 6.54
C VAL A 84 -18.29 -0.27 5.55
N GLU A 85 -18.09 1.00 5.86
CA GLU A 85 -18.56 2.12 5.02
C GLU A 85 -17.42 2.69 4.21
N ILE A 86 -17.73 3.13 2.98
CA ILE A 86 -16.83 3.91 2.15
C ILE A 86 -17.43 5.30 1.91
N GLY A 87 -16.62 6.32 2.16
CA GLY A 87 -16.91 7.71 1.78
C GLY A 87 -16.09 8.07 0.55
N LEU A 88 -16.74 8.64 -0.46
CA LEU A 88 -16.12 9.12 -1.68
C LEU A 88 -16.37 10.63 -1.81
N TRP A 89 -15.32 11.39 -2.04
CA TRP A 89 -15.39 12.80 -2.41
C TRP A 89 -15.08 12.91 -3.89
N LEU A 90 -16.08 13.32 -4.64
CA LEU A 90 -15.98 13.44 -6.09
C LEU A 90 -15.59 14.86 -6.47
N TYR A 91 -14.88 15.01 -7.57
CA TYR A 91 -14.74 16.28 -8.25
C TYR A 91 -16.08 16.70 -8.86
N THR A 92 -16.39 17.99 -8.88
CA THR A 92 -17.45 18.53 -9.69
C THR A 92 -17.04 18.52 -11.18
N GLU A 93 -17.98 18.74 -12.08
CA GLU A 93 -17.69 18.82 -13.52
C GLU A 93 -16.66 19.94 -13.80
N GLU A 94 -16.85 21.12 -13.20
CA GLU A 94 -15.94 22.26 -13.32
C GLU A 94 -14.53 21.95 -12.78
N GLU A 95 -14.44 21.32 -11.59
CA GLU A 95 -13.16 20.90 -11.02
C GLU A 95 -12.46 19.86 -11.92
N SER A 96 -13.22 18.97 -12.57
CA SER A 96 -12.68 17.89 -13.40
C SER A 96 -11.98 18.37 -14.66
N GLU A 97 -12.35 19.54 -15.18
CA GLU A 97 -11.70 20.16 -16.36
C GLU A 97 -10.23 20.55 -16.09
N GLN A 98 -9.85 20.70 -14.83
CA GLN A 98 -8.49 21.07 -14.41
C GLN A 98 -7.60 19.87 -14.11
N LEU A 99 -8.16 18.66 -14.11
CA LEU A 99 -7.40 17.44 -13.79
C LEU A 99 -6.50 17.07 -14.99
N LYS A 100 -5.23 16.84 -14.68
CA LYS A 100 -4.22 16.49 -15.68
C LYS A 100 -3.75 15.06 -15.58
N TYR A 101 -3.70 14.52 -14.37
CA TYR A 101 -3.04 13.26 -14.10
C TYR A 101 -3.95 12.28 -13.36
N ARG A 102 -3.69 10.99 -13.59
CA ARG A 102 -4.35 9.88 -12.92
C ARG A 102 -3.42 9.29 -11.86
N GLN A 103 -4.00 8.93 -10.72
CA GLN A 103 -3.35 8.15 -9.68
C GLN A 103 -3.97 6.76 -9.59
N ASP A 104 -3.12 5.74 -9.48
CA ASP A 104 -3.51 4.38 -9.15
C ASP A 104 -3.00 4.01 -7.74
N LEU A 105 -3.73 3.14 -7.07
CA LEU A 105 -3.27 2.44 -5.87
C LEU A 105 -3.15 0.95 -6.19
N SER A 106 -1.93 0.43 -6.21
CA SER A 106 -1.67 -0.93 -6.65
C SER A 106 -0.47 -1.56 -5.96
N LEU A 107 -0.41 -2.89 -6.02
CA LEU A 107 0.75 -3.69 -5.56
C LEU A 107 1.91 -3.68 -6.55
N TYR A 108 1.65 -3.38 -7.81
CA TYR A 108 2.62 -3.43 -8.91
C TYR A 108 3.45 -4.74 -8.96
N ARG A 109 2.91 -5.82 -8.39
CA ARG A 109 3.58 -7.13 -8.27
C ARG A 109 4.99 -7.04 -7.65
N LEU A 110 5.18 -6.10 -6.73
CA LEU A 110 6.40 -5.97 -5.96
C LEU A 110 6.48 -7.08 -4.92
N GLY A 111 6.96 -8.23 -5.32
CA GLY A 111 7.07 -9.44 -4.50
C GLY A 111 6.17 -10.56 -5.01
N ASN A 112 6.64 -11.78 -4.82
CA ASN A 112 5.91 -12.99 -5.12
C ASN A 112 5.69 -13.77 -3.83
N GLN A 113 4.43 -13.87 -3.40
CA GLN A 113 4.06 -14.57 -2.17
C GLN A 113 4.47 -16.04 -2.18
N ASP A 114 4.47 -16.69 -3.36
CA ASP A 114 4.82 -18.11 -3.49
C ASP A 114 6.32 -18.37 -3.22
N ASP A 115 7.16 -17.34 -3.26
CA ASP A 115 8.60 -17.47 -3.00
C ASP A 115 8.93 -17.44 -1.49
N ILE A 116 7.95 -17.13 -0.64
CA ILE A 116 8.17 -17.06 0.81
C ILE A 116 8.33 -18.47 1.37
N THR A 117 9.50 -18.73 1.97
CA THR A 117 9.81 -19.97 2.70
C THR A 117 10.75 -19.65 3.85
N ILE A 118 10.17 -19.31 5.00
CA ILE A 118 10.93 -18.85 6.16
C ILE A 118 11.26 -20.06 7.05
N PRO A 119 12.55 -20.33 7.33
CA PRO A 119 12.95 -21.47 8.14
C PRO A 119 12.59 -21.28 9.62
N PRO A 120 12.44 -22.40 10.38
CA PRO A 120 12.32 -22.34 11.82
C PRO A 120 13.52 -21.62 12.46
N ASN A 121 13.23 -20.80 13.48
CA ASN A 121 14.24 -20.05 14.24
C ASN A 121 15.20 -19.23 13.37
N GLY A 122 14.73 -18.76 12.20
CA GLY A 122 15.57 -18.08 11.21
C GLY A 122 15.04 -16.74 10.74
N TYR A 123 15.91 -16.05 10.00
CA TYR A 123 15.59 -14.81 9.31
C TYR A 123 15.43 -15.07 7.83
N TYR A 124 14.63 -14.24 7.17
CA TYR A 124 14.39 -14.33 5.74
C TYR A 124 14.26 -12.93 5.12
N MET A 125 14.57 -12.80 3.85
CA MET A 125 14.40 -11.55 3.11
C MET A 125 13.84 -11.84 1.73
N THR A 126 12.84 -11.07 1.33
CA THR A 126 12.31 -11.05 -0.04
C THR A 126 12.64 -9.76 -0.74
N GLN A 127 12.63 -9.78 -2.06
CA GLN A 127 12.68 -8.58 -2.87
C GLN A 127 11.83 -8.74 -4.14
N GLY A 128 11.26 -7.63 -4.60
CA GLY A 128 10.50 -7.56 -5.83
C GLY A 128 10.80 -6.27 -6.58
N PHE A 129 10.51 -6.27 -7.89
CA PHE A 129 10.91 -5.21 -8.80
C PHE A 129 9.76 -4.80 -9.71
N HIS A 130 9.67 -3.50 -9.98
CA HIS A 130 8.76 -2.98 -10.99
C HIS A 130 9.37 -1.76 -11.69
N SER A 131 9.08 -1.59 -12.98
CA SER A 131 9.44 -0.38 -13.72
C SER A 131 8.26 0.10 -14.56
N PHE A 132 8.20 1.42 -14.77
CA PHE A 132 7.21 2.04 -15.65
C PHE A 132 7.87 2.42 -16.98
N ASP A 133 7.13 2.31 -18.07
CA ASP A 133 7.54 2.74 -19.41
C ASP A 133 7.34 4.24 -19.66
N HIS A 134 6.83 4.96 -18.68
CA HIS A 134 6.60 6.40 -18.67
C HIS A 134 6.97 6.98 -17.29
N PRO A 135 7.15 8.31 -17.20
CA PRO A 135 7.46 8.94 -15.93
C PRO A 135 6.31 8.82 -14.92
N VAL A 136 6.66 8.70 -13.63
CA VAL A 136 5.68 8.65 -12.55
C VAL A 136 6.14 9.43 -11.32
N ARG A 137 5.16 9.79 -10.47
CA ARG A 137 5.43 10.28 -9.11
C ARG A 137 4.90 9.28 -8.09
N LEU A 138 5.74 8.91 -7.14
CA LEU A 138 5.34 8.08 -6.03
C LEU A 138 4.73 8.94 -4.93
N ASP A 139 3.45 8.77 -4.64
CA ASP A 139 2.71 9.58 -3.66
C ASP A 139 2.62 8.93 -2.29
N SER A 140 2.63 7.58 -2.22
CA SER A 140 2.65 6.87 -0.94
C SER A 140 3.28 5.49 -1.02
N PHE A 141 3.72 5.02 0.15
CA PHE A 141 4.27 3.70 0.38
C PHE A 141 3.63 3.08 1.62
N GLN A 142 3.01 1.92 1.48
CA GLN A 142 2.40 1.15 2.57
C GLN A 142 2.86 -0.30 2.50
N PRO A 143 3.92 -0.68 3.22
CA PRO A 143 4.38 -2.06 3.28
C PRO A 143 3.38 -2.94 4.03
N HIS A 144 3.21 -4.18 3.56
CA HIS A 144 2.32 -5.17 4.13
C HIS A 144 3.01 -6.52 4.31
N GLY A 145 2.76 -7.14 5.42
CA GLY A 145 3.15 -8.49 5.79
C GLY A 145 2.32 -8.94 7.00
N HIS A 146 2.72 -10.02 7.66
CA HIS A 146 2.02 -10.55 8.82
C HIS A 146 2.92 -10.54 10.08
N LEU A 147 2.86 -11.60 10.91
CA LEU A 147 3.41 -11.59 12.25
C LEU A 147 4.95 -11.65 12.32
N ARG A 148 5.62 -12.17 11.27
CA ARG A 148 7.08 -12.27 11.23
C ARG A 148 7.75 -11.13 10.48
N MET A 149 7.00 -10.37 9.69
CA MET A 149 7.59 -9.20 9.06
C MET A 149 8.00 -8.17 10.12
N ASN A 150 9.25 -7.68 10.03
CA ASN A 150 9.78 -6.69 10.97
C ASN A 150 10.31 -5.43 10.30
N ALA A 151 10.60 -5.46 9.00
CA ALA A 151 11.08 -4.28 8.27
C ALA A 151 10.75 -4.35 6.78
N ALA A 152 10.69 -3.18 6.16
CA ALA A 152 10.61 -3.01 4.70
C ALA A 152 11.41 -1.80 4.25
N SER A 153 11.99 -1.85 3.04
CA SER A 153 12.54 -0.68 2.35
C SER A 153 11.98 -0.57 0.94
N LEU A 154 11.96 0.66 0.46
CA LEU A 154 11.68 0.99 -0.93
C LEU A 154 12.87 1.74 -1.50
N GLU A 155 13.43 1.21 -2.58
CA GLU A 155 14.59 1.73 -3.26
C GLU A 155 14.25 1.99 -4.72
N ILE A 156 15.02 2.89 -5.37
CA ILE A 156 14.94 3.12 -6.81
C ILE A 156 16.32 2.89 -7.41
N PHE A 157 16.38 2.04 -8.42
CA PHE A 157 17.55 1.86 -9.25
C PHE A 157 17.36 2.61 -10.57
N TYR A 158 18.34 3.40 -10.95
CA TYR A 158 18.41 4.17 -12.19
C TYR A 158 19.36 3.49 -13.17
N PRO A 159 18.86 2.75 -14.18
CA PRO A 159 19.71 1.97 -15.09
C PRO A 159 20.72 2.82 -15.86
N GLU A 160 20.37 4.04 -16.23
CA GLU A 160 21.26 4.95 -16.99
C GLU A 160 22.55 5.31 -16.24
N THR A 161 22.47 5.40 -14.92
CA THR A 161 23.61 5.84 -14.08
C THR A 161 24.18 4.72 -13.22
N GLY A 162 23.46 3.60 -13.11
CA GLY A 162 23.79 2.51 -12.16
C GLY A 162 23.59 2.89 -10.69
N ARG A 163 22.99 4.05 -10.40
CA ARG A 163 22.74 4.54 -9.03
C ARG A 163 21.54 3.84 -8.43
N THR A 164 21.65 3.45 -7.17
CA THR A 164 20.51 3.04 -6.33
C THR A 164 20.31 4.06 -5.22
N GLU A 165 19.08 4.40 -4.94
CA GLU A 165 18.67 5.32 -3.90
C GLU A 165 17.60 4.69 -3.02
N GLN A 166 17.85 4.65 -1.70
CA GLN A 166 16.81 4.25 -0.74
C GLN A 166 15.92 5.45 -0.43
N ILE A 167 14.64 5.34 -0.76
CA ILE A 167 13.68 6.44 -0.60
C ILE A 167 12.81 6.29 0.63
N SER A 168 12.60 5.07 1.13
CA SER A 168 11.87 4.81 2.36
C SER A 168 12.36 3.57 3.06
N GLN A 169 12.29 3.60 4.40
CA GLN A 169 12.50 2.43 5.24
C GLN A 169 11.55 2.46 6.42
N VAL A 170 10.94 1.32 6.69
CA VAL A 170 10.14 1.07 7.88
C VAL A 170 10.86 0.00 8.69
N SER A 171 11.31 0.35 9.89
CA SER A 171 11.89 -0.57 10.86
C SER A 171 10.88 -0.83 11.99
N ASN A 172 10.95 -1.99 12.62
CA ASN A 172 10.01 -2.40 13.66
C ASN A 172 8.54 -2.35 13.17
N TRP A 173 8.32 -2.83 11.96
CA TRP A 173 6.97 -2.92 11.42
C TRP A 173 6.10 -3.83 12.30
N SER A 174 4.81 -3.52 12.39
CA SER A 174 3.87 -4.26 13.22
C SER A 174 2.59 -4.60 12.47
N ALA A 175 2.19 -5.86 12.50
CA ALA A 175 0.94 -6.33 11.94
C ALA A 175 -0.32 -5.68 12.55
N THR A 176 -0.19 -5.05 13.71
CA THR A 176 -1.30 -4.33 14.37
C THR A 176 -1.36 -2.85 14.03
N TRP A 177 -0.45 -2.35 13.19
CA TRP A 177 -0.37 -0.94 12.80
C TRP A 177 0.08 -0.79 11.35
N HIS A 178 -0.83 -0.97 10.41
CA HIS A 178 -0.59 -0.82 8.98
C HIS A 178 -0.63 0.65 8.57
N HIS A 179 0.53 1.29 8.56
CA HIS A 179 0.62 2.72 8.24
C HIS A 179 0.94 2.95 6.78
N SER A 180 0.22 3.89 6.16
CA SER A 180 0.54 4.42 4.84
C SER A 180 1.40 5.66 4.99
N HIS A 181 2.63 5.62 4.48
CA HIS A 181 3.58 6.72 4.47
C HIS A 181 3.31 7.59 3.24
N LEU A 182 2.79 8.79 3.47
CA LEU A 182 2.51 9.75 2.41
C LEU A 182 3.73 10.64 2.20
N TYR A 183 4.15 10.82 0.97
CA TYR A 183 5.19 11.81 0.64
C TYR A 183 4.56 13.20 0.51
N ALA A 184 5.22 14.20 1.08
CA ALA A 184 4.82 15.58 0.84
C ALA A 184 5.01 15.92 -0.66
N PRO A 185 4.13 16.72 -1.28
CA PRO A 185 4.14 16.94 -2.73
C PRO A 185 5.45 17.47 -3.30
N ASP A 186 6.16 18.26 -2.52
CA ASP A 186 7.45 18.89 -2.87
C ASP A 186 8.63 17.90 -2.87
N VAL A 187 8.53 16.80 -2.12
CA VAL A 187 9.59 15.78 -2.01
C VAL A 187 9.17 14.38 -2.52
N ALA A 188 7.93 14.21 -2.95
CA ALA A 188 7.44 12.94 -3.46
C ALA A 188 8.31 12.45 -4.63
N PRO A 189 8.90 11.24 -4.60
CA PRO A 189 9.87 10.80 -5.60
C PRO A 189 9.34 10.91 -7.03
N LEU A 190 10.10 11.56 -7.91
CA LEU A 190 9.84 11.63 -9.35
C LEU A 190 10.75 10.60 -10.04
N LEU A 191 10.14 9.63 -10.70
CA LEU A 191 10.84 8.55 -11.38
C LEU A 191 10.73 8.74 -12.89
N PRO A 192 11.86 8.81 -13.63
CA PRO A 192 11.82 8.79 -15.08
C PRO A 192 11.36 7.43 -15.61
N ALA A 193 10.95 7.38 -16.86
CA ALA A 193 10.70 6.12 -17.57
C ALA A 193 11.90 5.17 -17.42
N GLY A 194 11.64 3.89 -17.19
CA GLY A 194 12.67 2.86 -17.03
C GLY A 194 13.34 2.79 -15.66
N ALA A 195 13.11 3.72 -14.74
CA ALA A 195 13.55 3.58 -13.37
C ALA A 195 12.89 2.36 -12.71
N ILE A 196 13.67 1.63 -11.90
CA ILE A 196 13.20 0.38 -11.28
C ILE A 196 12.95 0.61 -9.80
N ILE A 197 11.71 0.40 -9.37
CA ILE A 197 11.33 0.34 -7.97
C ILE A 197 11.72 -1.03 -7.42
N ILE A 198 12.33 -1.06 -6.25
CA ILE A 198 12.75 -2.27 -5.55
C ILE A 198 12.12 -2.26 -4.16
N LEU A 199 11.26 -3.24 -3.88
CA LEU A 199 10.76 -3.51 -2.53
C LEU A 199 11.62 -4.58 -1.90
N LYS A 200 12.07 -4.37 -0.66
CA LYS A 200 12.68 -5.40 0.17
C LYS A 200 11.90 -5.52 1.47
N GLN A 201 11.69 -6.77 1.93
CA GLN A 201 11.02 -7.06 3.20
C GLN A 201 11.79 -8.09 3.97
N TRP A 202 11.91 -7.89 5.29
CA TRP A 202 12.64 -8.75 6.21
C TRP A 202 11.69 -9.39 7.21
N TYR A 203 11.93 -10.66 7.50
CA TYR A 203 11.11 -11.48 8.39
C TYR A 203 11.98 -12.10 9.48
N ASP A 204 11.43 -12.13 10.67
CA ASP A 204 12.03 -12.74 11.86
C ASP A 204 11.12 -13.84 12.41
N ASN A 205 11.51 -15.10 12.17
CA ASN A 205 10.82 -16.30 12.68
C ASN A 205 11.52 -16.87 13.90
N THR A 206 12.25 -16.06 14.66
CA THR A 206 12.91 -16.51 15.90
C THR A 206 11.99 -16.36 17.11
N ALA A 207 12.41 -16.96 18.23
CA ALA A 207 11.73 -16.80 19.52
C ALA A 207 11.89 -15.38 20.12
N GLU A 208 12.79 -14.55 19.58
CA GLU A 208 12.97 -13.15 20.00
C GLU A 208 11.89 -12.23 19.43
N ASN A 209 11.21 -12.63 18.36
CA ASN A 209 10.08 -11.89 17.83
C ASN A 209 8.83 -12.11 18.71
N PRO A 210 8.36 -11.08 19.46
CA PRO A 210 7.24 -11.23 20.39
C PRO A 210 5.89 -11.50 19.69
N ASN A 211 5.81 -11.27 18.38
CA ASN A 211 4.59 -11.49 17.57
C ASN A 211 4.58 -12.88 16.92
N ASN A 212 5.69 -13.62 16.98
CA ASN A 212 5.78 -14.94 16.37
C ASN A 212 5.03 -15.99 17.21
N PRO A 213 3.97 -16.63 16.67
CA PRO A 213 3.19 -17.60 17.44
C PRO A 213 3.92 -18.94 17.65
N ASP A 214 4.84 -19.29 16.75
CA ASP A 214 5.58 -20.56 16.80
C ASP A 214 6.89 -20.45 16.00
N PRO A 215 8.04 -20.28 16.66
CA PRO A 215 9.33 -20.16 15.98
C PRO A 215 9.83 -21.49 15.38
N ASP A 216 9.30 -22.64 15.79
CA ASP A 216 9.74 -23.95 15.32
C ASP A 216 9.06 -24.38 14.02
N MET A 217 8.09 -23.60 13.53
CA MET A 217 7.37 -23.86 12.28
C MET A 217 8.07 -23.26 11.07
N TRP A 218 8.05 -23.98 9.95
CA TRP A 218 8.25 -23.39 8.63
C TRP A 218 7.08 -22.46 8.30
N VAL A 219 7.36 -21.29 7.76
CA VAL A 219 6.34 -20.33 7.36
C VAL A 219 6.38 -20.14 5.86
N MET A 220 5.23 -20.36 5.22
CA MET A 220 5.03 -20.21 3.79
C MET A 220 4.25 -18.94 3.48
N GLY A 221 4.28 -18.50 2.22
CA GLY A 221 3.40 -17.44 1.74
C GLY A 221 1.94 -17.87 1.76
N GLY A 222 1.05 -16.98 2.18
CA GLY A 222 -0.39 -17.27 2.25
C GLY A 222 -1.19 -16.12 2.83
N SER A 223 -2.52 -16.26 2.77
CA SER A 223 -3.46 -15.20 3.18
C SER A 223 -3.85 -15.26 4.67
N ARG A 224 -3.51 -16.34 5.38
CA ARG A 224 -3.85 -16.48 6.80
C ARG A 224 -2.87 -15.68 7.65
N THR A 225 -3.30 -15.20 8.79
CA THR A 225 -2.43 -14.45 9.74
C THR A 225 -1.16 -15.23 10.13
N GLY A 226 -1.23 -16.55 10.17
CA GLY A 226 -0.09 -17.44 10.47
C GLY A 226 0.85 -17.69 9.30
N ASP A 227 0.44 -17.40 8.08
CA ASP A 227 1.29 -17.38 6.88
C ASP A 227 2.00 -16.01 6.77
N GLU A 228 2.77 -15.77 5.70
CA GLU A 228 3.35 -14.45 5.44
C GLU A 228 2.99 -13.93 4.05
N MET A 229 3.03 -12.60 3.92
CA MET A 229 2.86 -11.89 2.65
C MET A 229 4.07 -11.02 2.36
N THR A 230 4.33 -10.80 1.06
CA THR A 230 5.36 -9.88 0.57
C THR A 230 4.77 -8.95 -0.47
N HIS A 231 4.42 -7.74 -0.07
CA HIS A 231 3.99 -6.68 -0.97
C HIS A 231 3.96 -5.31 -0.30
N ALA A 232 3.77 -4.28 -1.10
CA ALA A 232 3.45 -2.94 -0.63
C ALA A 232 2.40 -2.31 -1.55
N TRP A 233 1.49 -1.55 -0.97
CA TRP A 233 0.60 -0.68 -1.73
C TRP A 233 1.33 0.61 -2.05
N LEU A 234 1.36 0.97 -3.33
CA LEU A 234 1.92 2.23 -3.82
C LEU A 234 0.80 3.07 -4.45
N ALA A 235 0.70 4.33 -4.05
CA ALA A 235 -0.07 5.30 -4.81
C ALA A 235 0.87 5.97 -5.82
N ILE A 236 0.57 5.80 -7.10
CA ILE A 236 1.40 6.26 -8.21
C ILE A 236 0.60 7.24 -9.06
N THR A 237 1.09 8.46 -9.22
CA THR A 237 0.60 9.42 -10.20
C THR A 237 1.34 9.24 -11.51
N HIS A 238 0.60 8.92 -12.58
CA HIS A 238 1.15 8.79 -13.93
C HIS A 238 1.34 10.17 -14.56
N LEU A 239 2.53 10.42 -15.09
CA LEU A 239 2.92 11.68 -15.71
C LEU A 239 3.19 11.48 -17.20
N ASP A 240 3.04 12.54 -17.95
CA ASP A 240 3.67 12.67 -19.27
C ASP A 240 5.07 13.32 -19.12
N ASP A 241 5.86 13.33 -20.19
CA ASP A 241 7.21 13.88 -20.17
C ASP A 241 7.21 15.38 -19.81
N GLU A 242 6.25 16.15 -20.33
CA GLU A 242 6.12 17.59 -20.03
C GLU A 242 5.83 17.83 -18.55
N GLY A 243 4.92 17.05 -17.97
CA GLY A 243 4.58 17.13 -16.55
C GLY A 243 5.74 16.74 -15.65
N PHE A 244 6.51 15.73 -16.04
CA PHE A 244 7.70 15.31 -15.32
C PHE A 244 8.77 16.40 -15.31
N GLU A 245 9.12 16.95 -16.49
CA GLU A 245 10.10 18.02 -16.62
C GLU A 245 9.68 19.28 -15.85
N ARG A 246 8.40 19.64 -15.92
CA ARG A 246 7.85 20.78 -15.18
C ARG A 246 7.98 20.60 -13.68
N LEU A 247 7.60 19.43 -13.14
CA LEU A 247 7.71 19.15 -11.70
C LEU A 247 9.16 19.10 -11.22
N GLN A 248 10.09 18.64 -12.06
CA GLN A 248 11.52 18.70 -11.75
C GLN A 248 12.03 20.15 -11.69
N ALA A 249 11.64 20.98 -12.66
CA ALA A 249 12.03 22.38 -12.70
C ALA A 249 11.49 23.17 -11.51
N GLU A 250 10.23 22.97 -11.13
CA GLU A 250 9.60 23.59 -9.96
C GLU A 250 10.40 23.29 -8.67
N ARG A 251 10.86 22.05 -8.49
CA ARG A 251 11.67 21.64 -7.32
C ARG A 251 13.06 22.23 -7.31
N MET A 252 13.69 22.37 -8.47
CA MET A 252 15.00 23.02 -8.56
C MET A 252 14.94 24.48 -8.16
N ILE A 253 13.84 25.16 -8.46
CA ILE A 253 13.61 26.55 -8.07
C ILE A 253 13.38 26.65 -6.55
N ALA A 254 12.50 25.80 -6.00
CA ALA A 254 12.18 25.79 -4.58
C ALA A 254 13.35 25.36 -3.67
N GLY A 255 14.31 24.59 -4.18
CA GLY A 255 15.50 24.17 -3.43
C GLY A 255 16.64 25.18 -3.44
N ASN A 256 16.54 26.29 -4.18
CA ASN A 256 17.51 27.37 -4.23
C ASN A 256 17.16 28.60 -3.40
N ASP A 257 16.02 28.59 -2.72
CA ASP A 257 15.56 29.60 -1.75
C ASP A 257 15.78 29.09 -0.31
#